data_e09b8e02008fed4affd9f986a99331ec
#
_entry.id   e09b8e02008fed4affd9f986a99331ec
#
_cell.length_a   1.000
_cell.length_b   1.000
_cell.length_c   1.000
_cell.angle_alpha   90.00
_cell.angle_beta   90.00
_cell.angle_gamma   90.00
#
_symmetry.space_group_name_H-M   'P 1'
#
loop_
_entity.id
_entity.type
_entity.pdbx_description
1 polymer ?
#
loop_
_entity_poly.entity_id
_entity_poly.type
_entity_poly.pdbx_seq_one_letter_code
_entity_poly.pdbx_strand_id
1 'polypeptide(L)'
;MEEFGTDIVSLANNHTCDYGEQGLLDTMDALTKEGIAYSGAGRNLAEASAVQYFVAGGRKIAFVSATEIERFYHYTKKAGEKTPGVLKTQQKKAVLSAITEARSNSDYVIMFVHWGAEGKIKQDSDQRALAQEYAAAGVDAIIGSHPHRLQGVEFVDDVPVVYSLGNFWFSTGTLYATIAQIQINSDGALKLRLFPCEQKGKKTRLLKTEDECKAFYQYVADLSDGVQINEDGVFDEWDESAKFTVPPAYRSGRQYGQHFDNADLELRNIDVVGNLQ
;
A
#
# COMPACT_ATOMS: atom_id res chain seq x y z
N MET A 1 1.37 -15.96 3.34
CA MET A 1 1.40 -15.01 2.20
C MET A 1 1.17 -15.70 0.87
N GLU A 2 1.72 -16.88 0.63
CA GLU A 2 1.43 -17.66 -0.60
C GLU A 2 -0.07 -17.87 -0.86
N GLU A 3 -0.85 -18.19 0.18
CA GLU A 3 -2.30 -18.39 0.07
C GLU A 3 -3.05 -17.15 -0.42
N PHE A 4 -2.49 -15.97 -0.22
CA PHE A 4 -3.09 -14.69 -0.66
C PHE A 4 -2.54 -14.20 -2.01
N GLY A 5 -1.60 -14.92 -2.62
CA GLY A 5 -0.98 -14.50 -3.87
C GLY A 5 -0.21 -13.17 -3.77
N THR A 6 0.45 -12.93 -2.64
CA THR A 6 1.19 -11.70 -2.38
C THR A 6 2.42 -11.58 -3.26
N ASP A 7 2.53 -10.53 -4.04
CA ASP A 7 3.68 -10.24 -4.90
C ASP A 7 4.65 -9.25 -4.26
N ILE A 8 4.15 -8.29 -3.48
CA ILE A 8 4.97 -7.28 -2.79
C ILE A 8 4.40 -6.95 -1.41
N VAL A 9 5.29 -6.62 -0.47
CA VAL A 9 4.93 -6.10 0.85
C VAL A 9 5.69 -4.80 1.14
N SER A 10 5.04 -3.89 1.87
CA SER A 10 5.72 -2.75 2.48
C SER A 10 6.30 -3.16 3.82
N LEU A 11 7.62 -2.99 3.99
CA LEU A 11 8.30 -3.13 5.28
C LEU A 11 8.51 -1.77 5.97
N ALA A 12 8.06 -0.66 5.36
CA ALA A 12 8.13 0.66 5.95
C ALA A 12 7.02 0.84 6.99
N ASN A 13 7.21 0.34 8.20
CA ASN A 13 6.29 0.52 9.32
C ASN A 13 7.03 0.62 10.66
N ASN A 14 6.31 1.00 11.73
CA ASN A 14 6.88 1.22 13.05
C ASN A 14 7.21 -0.07 13.84
N HIS A 15 6.83 -1.24 13.32
CA HIS A 15 7.07 -2.55 13.94
C HIS A 15 8.15 -3.39 13.23
N THR A 16 8.70 -2.88 12.15
CA THR A 16 9.67 -3.61 11.32
C THR A 16 10.91 -4.07 12.09
N CYS A 17 11.29 -3.33 13.13
CA CYS A 17 12.46 -3.64 13.95
C CYS A 17 12.11 -4.10 15.36
N ASP A 18 10.91 -4.60 15.65
CA ASP A 18 10.50 -5.07 16.98
C ASP A 18 11.40 -6.19 17.52
N TYR A 19 11.96 -7.00 16.63
CA TYR A 19 12.96 -8.03 16.94
C TYR A 19 14.39 -7.61 16.59
N GLY A 20 14.64 -6.30 16.52
CA GLY A 20 15.95 -5.72 16.24
C GLY A 20 16.36 -5.83 14.75
N GLU A 21 17.63 -5.51 14.51
CA GLU A 21 18.18 -5.54 13.13
C GLU A 21 18.17 -6.95 12.54
N GLN A 22 18.49 -7.97 13.35
CA GLN A 22 18.51 -9.34 12.86
C GLN A 22 17.11 -9.80 12.43
N GLY A 23 16.06 -9.44 13.19
CA GLY A 23 14.68 -9.77 12.81
C GLY A 23 14.26 -9.13 11.47
N LEU A 24 14.69 -7.89 11.21
CA LEU A 24 14.50 -7.26 9.91
C LEU A 24 15.24 -8.00 8.80
N LEU A 25 16.53 -8.33 9.01
CA LEU A 25 17.34 -9.06 8.02
C LEU A 25 16.72 -10.43 7.71
N ASP A 26 16.35 -11.19 8.74
CA ASP A 26 15.69 -12.50 8.59
C ASP A 26 14.36 -12.39 7.83
N THR A 27 13.60 -11.33 8.05
CA THR A 27 12.34 -11.06 7.34
C THR A 27 12.61 -10.82 5.85
N MET A 28 13.58 -9.98 5.52
CA MET A 28 13.95 -9.71 4.12
C MET A 28 14.47 -10.98 3.41
N ASP A 29 15.29 -11.78 4.10
CA ASP A 29 15.80 -13.05 3.55
C ASP A 29 14.68 -14.07 3.33
N ALA A 30 13.70 -14.13 4.26
CA ALA A 30 12.53 -14.99 4.11
C ALA A 30 11.66 -14.57 2.91
N LEU A 31 11.38 -13.28 2.77
CA LEU A 31 10.62 -12.75 1.63
C LEU A 31 11.32 -13.04 0.30
N THR A 32 12.64 -12.79 0.25
CA THR A 32 13.46 -13.08 -0.94
C THR A 32 13.40 -14.56 -1.29
N LYS A 33 13.51 -15.46 -0.31
CA LYS A 33 13.42 -16.90 -0.51
C LYS A 33 12.08 -17.33 -1.09
N GLU A 34 10.99 -16.72 -0.65
CA GLU A 34 9.63 -16.99 -1.14
C GLU A 34 9.30 -16.22 -2.43
N GLY A 35 10.23 -15.44 -2.98
CA GLY A 35 10.03 -14.67 -4.20
C GLY A 35 9.03 -13.52 -4.04
N ILE A 36 8.85 -13.02 -2.82
CA ILE A 36 8.00 -11.88 -2.51
C ILE A 36 8.86 -10.63 -2.47
N ALA A 37 8.55 -9.65 -3.31
CA ALA A 37 9.23 -8.36 -3.27
C ALA A 37 8.90 -7.59 -1.98
N TYR A 38 9.81 -6.72 -1.55
CA TYR A 38 9.56 -5.81 -0.44
C TYR A 38 10.09 -4.42 -0.78
N SER A 39 9.52 -3.40 -0.16
CA SER A 39 9.94 -2.02 -0.32
C SER A 39 9.92 -1.27 1.01
N GLY A 40 10.70 -0.19 1.11
CA GLY A 40 10.70 0.69 2.28
C GLY A 40 11.55 0.24 3.46
N ALA A 41 12.30 -0.86 3.33
CA ALA A 41 13.34 -1.27 4.27
C ALA A 41 14.52 -1.91 3.52
N GLY A 42 15.68 -1.94 4.15
CA GLY A 42 16.88 -2.48 3.53
C GLY A 42 18.05 -2.65 4.51
N ARG A 43 19.12 -3.28 4.04
CA ARG A 43 20.39 -3.42 4.77
C ARG A 43 21.15 -2.12 4.90
N ASN A 44 20.75 -1.14 4.09
CA ASN A 44 21.27 0.23 4.08
C ASN A 44 20.23 1.16 3.43
N LEU A 45 20.51 2.47 3.42
CA LEU A 45 19.60 3.46 2.86
C LEU A 45 19.33 3.26 1.36
N ALA A 46 20.33 2.87 0.59
CA ALA A 46 20.16 2.64 -0.85
C ALA A 46 19.17 1.48 -1.10
N GLU A 47 19.30 0.38 -0.36
CA GLU A 47 18.36 -0.75 -0.44
C GLU A 47 16.96 -0.37 0.09
N ALA A 48 16.87 0.36 1.21
CA ALA A 48 15.60 0.79 1.78
C ALA A 48 14.83 1.76 0.87
N SER A 49 15.51 2.54 0.05
CA SER A 49 14.92 3.46 -0.93
C SER A 49 14.82 2.87 -2.35
N ALA A 50 15.19 1.63 -2.55
CA ALA A 50 15.11 0.97 -3.86
C ALA A 50 13.66 0.86 -4.33
N VAL A 51 13.41 1.26 -5.57
CA VAL A 51 12.11 1.20 -6.22
C VAL A 51 11.85 -0.24 -6.68
N GLN A 52 10.67 -0.77 -6.41
CA GLN A 52 10.24 -2.06 -6.93
C GLN A 52 9.40 -1.86 -8.19
N TYR A 53 9.69 -2.62 -9.24
CA TYR A 53 9.01 -2.49 -10.53
C TYR A 53 8.30 -3.78 -10.90
N PHE A 54 7.11 -3.62 -11.44
CA PHE A 54 6.30 -4.72 -11.95
C PHE A 54 5.73 -4.37 -13.32
N VAL A 55 5.41 -5.38 -14.11
CA VAL A 55 4.73 -5.20 -15.40
C VAL A 55 3.37 -5.89 -15.37
N ALA A 56 2.31 -5.14 -15.61
CA ALA A 56 0.96 -5.64 -15.70
C ALA A 56 0.26 -5.05 -16.93
N GLY A 57 -0.33 -5.90 -17.77
CA GLY A 57 -1.01 -5.44 -19.00
C GLY A 57 -0.12 -4.63 -19.95
N GLY A 58 1.19 -4.89 -19.98
CA GLY A 58 2.16 -4.14 -20.78
C GLY A 58 2.54 -2.76 -20.21
N ARG A 59 2.10 -2.43 -19.00
CA ARG A 59 2.42 -1.20 -18.27
C ARG A 59 3.42 -1.49 -17.15
N LYS A 60 4.41 -0.63 -16.98
CA LYS A 60 5.40 -0.73 -15.91
C LYS A 60 4.94 0.10 -14.71
N ILE A 61 4.81 -0.55 -13.56
CA ILE A 61 4.31 0.05 -12.32
C ILE A 61 5.43 0.03 -11.30
N ALA A 62 5.72 1.17 -10.71
CA ALA A 62 6.70 1.35 -9.65
C ALA A 62 6.04 1.45 -8.29
N PHE A 63 6.65 0.82 -7.28
CA PHE A 63 6.23 0.90 -5.88
C PHE A 63 7.33 1.51 -5.04
N VAL A 64 6.97 2.54 -4.25
CA VAL A 64 7.81 3.19 -3.25
C VAL A 64 7.10 3.14 -1.92
N SER A 65 7.84 2.86 -0.82
CA SER A 65 7.24 2.82 0.51
C SER A 65 8.07 3.61 1.50
N ALA A 66 7.41 4.33 2.41
CA ALA A 66 8.07 5.04 3.52
C ALA A 66 7.19 5.05 4.77
N THR A 67 7.80 5.26 5.94
CA THR A 67 7.06 5.45 7.19
C THR A 67 7.37 6.80 7.83
N GLU A 68 6.33 7.47 8.29
CA GLU A 68 6.44 8.69 9.10
C GLU A 68 6.70 8.34 10.57
N ILE A 69 6.20 7.20 11.03
CA ILE A 69 6.07 6.89 12.44
C ILE A 69 7.40 6.64 13.11
N GLU A 70 7.63 7.37 14.19
CA GLU A 70 8.72 7.20 15.14
C GLU A 70 8.18 6.74 16.50
N ARG A 71 7.82 5.46 16.57
CA ARG A 71 7.50 4.88 17.86
C ARG A 71 8.80 4.44 18.52
N PHE A 72 9.20 5.12 19.62
CA PHE A 72 10.46 4.83 20.31
C PHE A 72 11.57 4.41 19.35
N TYR A 73 12.57 5.21 19.15
CA TYR A 73 13.59 5.03 18.11
C TYR A 73 14.31 3.65 18.12
N HIS A 74 14.04 2.82 19.12
CA HIS A 74 14.50 1.42 19.19
C HIS A 74 13.76 0.50 18.21
N TYR A 75 12.48 0.77 17.92
CA TYR A 75 11.63 -0.12 17.12
C TYR A 75 11.48 0.34 15.66
N THR A 76 11.68 1.63 15.41
CA THR A 76 11.64 2.18 14.06
C THR A 76 13.00 2.75 13.70
N LYS A 77 13.96 1.88 13.45
CA LYS A 77 15.29 2.31 13.01
C LYS A 77 15.24 2.80 11.57
N LYS A 78 15.67 4.04 11.33
CA LYS A 78 15.91 4.52 9.96
C LYS A 78 17.11 3.82 9.34
N ALA A 79 17.00 3.45 8.07
CA ALA A 79 18.15 2.99 7.30
C ALA A 79 19.22 4.08 7.20
N GLY A 80 20.46 3.72 7.44
CA GLY A 80 21.63 4.57 7.25
C GLY A 80 22.47 4.10 6.06
N GLU A 81 23.57 4.78 5.77
CA GLU A 81 24.47 4.40 4.66
C GLU A 81 24.98 2.97 4.77
N LYS A 82 25.21 2.47 5.99
CA LYS A 82 25.77 1.14 6.29
C LYS A 82 25.01 0.42 7.39
N THR A 83 23.82 0.86 7.72
CA THR A 83 23.00 0.26 8.79
C THR A 83 21.62 -0.08 8.28
N PRO A 84 21.11 -1.28 8.60
CA PRO A 84 19.77 -1.70 8.20
C PRO A 84 18.68 -0.87 8.90
N GLY A 85 17.55 -0.77 8.23
CA GLY A 85 16.40 -0.05 8.76
C GLY A 85 15.35 0.23 7.69
N VAL A 86 14.39 1.07 8.05
CA VAL A 86 13.29 1.51 7.20
C VAL A 86 13.59 2.85 6.54
N LEU A 87 12.97 3.09 5.37
CA LEU A 87 12.94 4.41 4.76
C LEU A 87 11.91 5.26 5.51
N LYS A 88 12.39 6.35 6.12
CA LYS A 88 11.52 7.30 6.81
C LYS A 88 11.17 8.50 5.95
N THR A 89 9.96 9.05 6.12
CA THR A 89 9.51 10.25 5.41
C THR A 89 10.43 11.45 5.69
N GLN A 90 11.01 11.52 6.91
CA GLN A 90 12.00 12.53 7.31
C GLN A 90 13.32 12.44 6.51
N GLN A 91 13.60 11.30 5.87
CA GLN A 91 14.70 11.19 4.90
C GLN A 91 14.27 11.72 3.52
N LYS A 92 13.67 12.90 3.52
CA LYS A 92 13.00 13.56 2.40
C LYS A 92 13.75 13.43 1.08
N LYS A 93 15.06 13.69 1.07
CA LYS A 93 15.88 13.59 -0.14
C LYS A 93 15.86 12.18 -0.72
N ALA A 94 15.95 11.15 0.12
CA ALA A 94 15.93 9.75 -0.34
C ALA A 94 14.55 9.36 -0.88
N VAL A 95 13.46 9.74 -0.18
CA VAL A 95 12.09 9.47 -0.64
C VAL A 95 11.81 10.15 -1.98
N LEU A 96 12.09 11.44 -2.11
CA LEU A 96 11.83 12.18 -3.35
C LEU A 96 12.74 11.71 -4.50
N SER A 97 13.99 11.30 -4.22
CA SER A 97 14.84 10.69 -5.24
C SER A 97 14.27 9.36 -5.74
N ALA A 98 13.74 8.53 -4.84
CA ALA A 98 13.09 7.26 -5.22
C ALA A 98 11.83 7.51 -6.07
N ILE A 99 10.99 8.48 -5.70
CA ILE A 99 9.81 8.85 -6.50
C ILE A 99 10.23 9.39 -7.88
N THR A 100 11.25 10.24 -7.95
CA THR A 100 11.78 10.78 -9.22
C THR A 100 12.34 9.66 -10.12
N GLU A 101 13.08 8.72 -9.53
CA GLU A 101 13.57 7.53 -10.23
C GLU A 101 12.41 6.68 -10.73
N ALA A 102 11.43 6.39 -9.87
CA ALA A 102 10.22 5.65 -10.22
C ALA A 102 9.50 6.29 -11.41
N ARG A 103 9.24 7.61 -11.34
CA ARG A 103 8.55 8.34 -12.40
C ARG A 103 9.31 8.30 -13.74
N SER A 104 10.63 8.37 -13.69
CA SER A 104 11.47 8.34 -14.90
C SER A 104 11.55 6.97 -15.56
N ASN A 105 11.23 5.90 -14.83
CA ASN A 105 11.43 4.52 -15.26
C ASN A 105 10.16 3.67 -15.31
N SER A 106 8.98 4.25 -15.07
CA SER A 106 7.69 3.54 -15.09
C SER A 106 6.57 4.38 -15.67
N ASP A 107 5.48 3.71 -16.03
CA ASP A 107 4.25 4.35 -16.48
C ASP A 107 3.45 4.88 -15.29
N TYR A 108 3.48 4.17 -14.15
CA TYR A 108 2.76 4.52 -12.92
C TYR A 108 3.63 4.37 -11.69
N VAL A 109 3.43 5.26 -10.72
CA VAL A 109 4.12 5.25 -9.42
C VAL A 109 3.10 5.17 -8.30
N ILE A 110 3.15 4.09 -7.53
CA ILE A 110 2.28 3.86 -6.37
C ILE A 110 3.10 4.05 -5.09
N MET A 111 2.63 4.93 -4.21
CA MET A 111 3.24 5.18 -2.91
C MET A 111 2.47 4.46 -1.80
N PHE A 112 3.17 3.61 -1.05
CA PHE A 112 2.69 3.09 0.22
C PHE A 112 3.28 3.89 1.36
N VAL A 113 2.44 4.41 2.25
CA VAL A 113 2.93 5.22 3.36
C VAL A 113 2.28 4.82 4.68
N HIS A 114 3.12 4.61 5.69
CA HIS A 114 2.70 4.27 7.05
C HIS A 114 2.79 5.53 7.91
N TRP A 115 1.66 6.16 8.21
CA TRP A 115 1.59 7.54 8.73
C TRP A 115 0.40 7.83 9.64
N GLY A 116 0.36 9.05 10.18
CA GLY A 116 -0.76 9.55 10.98
C GLY A 116 -0.78 9.02 12.41
N ALA A 117 -1.81 9.34 13.16
CA ALA A 117 -1.93 9.00 14.57
C ALA A 117 -2.85 7.80 14.82
N GLU A 118 -2.42 6.86 15.69
CA GLU A 118 -3.22 5.69 16.09
C GLU A 118 -4.60 6.09 16.61
N GLY A 119 -5.62 5.37 16.16
CA GLY A 119 -7.01 5.54 16.59
C GLY A 119 -7.76 6.72 15.95
N LYS A 120 -7.08 7.56 15.17
CA LYS A 120 -7.72 8.70 14.50
C LYS A 120 -8.46 8.24 13.24
N ILE A 121 -9.71 8.67 13.11
CA ILE A 121 -10.55 8.37 11.95
C ILE A 121 -10.44 9.42 10.83
N LYS A 122 -9.89 10.61 11.13
CA LYS A 122 -9.61 11.64 10.13
C LYS A 122 -8.11 11.84 10.01
N GLN A 123 -7.68 12.07 8.80
CA GLN A 123 -6.30 12.42 8.47
C GLN A 123 -5.90 13.75 9.11
N ASP A 124 -4.65 13.86 9.49
CA ASP A 124 -4.09 15.09 10.06
C ASP A 124 -3.39 15.96 8.99
N SER A 125 -2.87 17.12 9.43
CA SER A 125 -2.19 18.07 8.56
C SER A 125 -0.90 17.51 7.96
N ASP A 126 -0.20 16.65 8.70
CA ASP A 126 1.10 16.11 8.26
C ASP A 126 0.90 15.06 7.17
N GLN A 127 -0.14 14.21 7.32
CA GLN A 127 -0.57 13.28 6.26
C GLN A 127 -0.91 14.04 4.97
N ARG A 128 -1.68 15.14 5.07
CA ARG A 128 -2.03 15.96 3.90
C ARG A 128 -0.82 16.64 3.26
N ALA A 129 0.08 17.18 4.07
CA ALA A 129 1.30 17.81 3.55
C ALA A 129 2.20 16.81 2.81
N LEU A 130 2.35 15.59 3.34
CA LEU A 130 3.09 14.52 2.67
C LEU A 130 2.39 14.08 1.38
N ALA A 131 1.05 13.95 1.39
CA ALA A 131 0.29 13.61 0.18
C ALA A 131 0.51 14.63 -0.93
N GLN A 132 0.44 15.94 -0.62
CA GLN A 132 0.72 17.03 -1.55
C GLN A 132 2.15 16.96 -2.09
N GLU A 133 3.12 16.71 -1.22
CA GLU A 133 4.52 16.60 -1.63
C GLU A 133 4.75 15.43 -2.59
N TYR A 134 4.15 14.27 -2.31
CA TYR A 134 4.32 13.08 -3.14
C TYR A 134 3.56 13.20 -4.47
N ALA A 135 2.36 13.76 -4.47
CA ALA A 135 1.62 14.07 -5.70
C ALA A 135 2.44 15.01 -6.60
N ALA A 136 2.95 16.10 -6.05
CA ALA A 136 3.81 17.04 -6.77
C ALA A 136 5.13 16.42 -7.28
N ALA A 137 5.62 15.35 -6.63
CA ALA A 137 6.81 14.63 -7.06
C ALA A 137 6.52 13.59 -8.18
N GLY A 138 5.25 13.34 -8.52
CA GLY A 138 4.84 12.49 -9.63
C GLY A 138 4.35 11.09 -9.24
N VAL A 139 3.78 10.95 -8.05
CA VAL A 139 3.06 9.73 -7.65
C VAL A 139 1.68 9.73 -8.29
N ASP A 140 1.19 8.57 -8.74
CA ASP A 140 -0.12 8.41 -9.38
C ASP A 140 -1.21 7.91 -8.42
N ALA A 141 -0.84 7.27 -7.30
CA ALA A 141 -1.76 6.89 -6.22
C ALA A 141 -1.01 6.76 -4.89
N ILE A 142 -1.68 7.12 -3.79
CA ILE A 142 -1.13 7.01 -2.44
C ILE A 142 -2.05 6.13 -1.59
N ILE A 143 -1.47 5.09 -0.99
CA ILE A 143 -2.16 4.15 -0.11
C ILE A 143 -1.52 4.22 1.28
N GLY A 144 -2.32 4.62 2.26
CA GLY A 144 -1.88 4.83 3.63
C GLY A 144 -2.29 3.75 4.61
N SER A 145 -1.58 3.69 5.72
CA SER A 145 -1.79 2.76 6.82
C SER A 145 -1.29 3.33 8.15
N HIS A 146 -1.38 2.60 9.22
CA HIS A 146 -0.98 2.88 10.60
C HIS A 146 -2.11 3.28 11.55
N PRO A 147 -3.06 4.19 11.25
CA PRO A 147 -4.02 4.64 12.25
C PRO A 147 -4.86 3.53 12.91
N HIS A 148 -4.83 2.30 12.41
CA HIS A 148 -5.68 1.20 12.84
C HIS A 148 -7.19 1.53 12.76
N ARG A 149 -7.51 2.53 11.95
CA ARG A 149 -8.86 2.97 11.61
C ARG A 149 -8.91 3.24 10.11
N LEU A 150 -10.01 2.87 9.49
CA LEU A 150 -10.30 3.36 8.15
C LEU A 150 -10.41 4.88 8.22
N GLN A 151 -9.66 5.57 7.37
CA GLN A 151 -9.75 7.01 7.19
C GLN A 151 -10.37 7.33 5.84
N GLY A 152 -10.66 8.61 5.61
CA GLY A 152 -11.22 9.10 4.38
C GLY A 152 -10.28 8.97 3.18
N VAL A 153 -10.80 9.39 2.05
CA VAL A 153 -10.10 9.48 0.78
C VAL A 153 -10.14 10.92 0.29
N GLU A 154 -9.21 11.28 -0.56
CA GLU A 154 -9.10 12.61 -1.13
C GLU A 154 -8.44 12.51 -2.52
N PHE A 155 -8.72 13.48 -3.39
CA PHE A 155 -7.88 13.72 -4.57
C PHE A 155 -6.98 14.92 -4.31
N VAL A 156 -5.67 14.71 -4.45
CA VAL A 156 -4.66 15.77 -4.35
C VAL A 156 -4.06 15.95 -5.74
N ASP A 157 -4.38 17.05 -6.41
CA ASP A 157 -3.97 17.31 -7.80
C ASP A 157 -4.24 16.10 -8.72
N ASP A 158 -5.48 15.59 -8.70
CA ASP A 158 -5.95 14.40 -9.43
C ASP A 158 -5.35 13.05 -8.98
N VAL A 159 -4.47 13.06 -7.99
CA VAL A 159 -3.90 11.83 -7.39
C VAL A 159 -4.84 11.30 -6.31
N PRO A 160 -5.38 10.08 -6.45
CA PRO A 160 -6.21 9.47 -5.42
C PRO A 160 -5.36 9.07 -4.21
N VAL A 161 -5.81 9.48 -3.03
CA VAL A 161 -5.20 9.20 -1.73
C VAL A 161 -6.19 8.43 -0.86
N VAL A 162 -5.84 7.23 -0.44
CA VAL A 162 -6.50 6.51 0.65
C VAL A 162 -5.66 6.71 1.90
N TYR A 163 -6.13 7.51 2.84
CA TYR A 163 -5.32 7.86 4.02
C TYR A 163 -5.06 6.69 4.97
N SER A 164 -5.98 5.75 5.09
CA SER A 164 -5.75 4.49 5.82
C SER A 164 -6.76 3.43 5.41
N LEU A 165 -6.27 2.23 5.11
CA LEU A 165 -7.09 1.06 4.79
C LEU A 165 -7.78 0.44 6.03
N GLY A 166 -7.43 0.86 7.24
CA GLY A 166 -7.87 0.23 8.49
C GLY A 166 -7.16 -1.09 8.77
N ASN A 167 -7.69 -1.87 9.70
CA ASN A 167 -7.16 -3.17 10.09
C ASN A 167 -7.70 -4.28 9.21
N PHE A 168 -6.83 -4.99 8.49
CA PHE A 168 -7.28 -6.16 7.74
C PHE A 168 -7.31 -7.42 8.62
N TRP A 169 -6.30 -7.61 9.44
CA TRP A 169 -6.23 -8.73 10.38
C TRP A 169 -5.65 -8.29 11.71
N PHE A 170 -6.55 -8.05 12.67
CA PHE A 170 -6.17 -7.56 14.00
C PHE A 170 -7.10 -8.10 15.07
N SER A 171 -6.67 -8.11 16.34
CA SER A 171 -7.35 -8.86 17.40
C SER A 171 -8.49 -8.13 18.11
N THR A 172 -8.65 -6.83 17.92
CA THR A 172 -9.55 -6.00 18.74
C THR A 172 -10.76 -5.49 17.98
N GLY A 173 -11.93 -5.63 18.59
CA GLY A 173 -13.14 -4.94 18.20
C GLY A 173 -13.75 -5.38 16.85
N THR A 174 -14.78 -4.66 16.48
CA THR A 174 -15.40 -4.69 15.15
C THR A 174 -15.16 -3.35 14.50
N LEU A 175 -14.46 -3.33 13.37
CA LEU A 175 -14.06 -2.12 12.67
C LEU A 175 -14.24 -2.28 11.17
N TYR A 176 -14.55 -1.19 10.50
CA TYR A 176 -14.46 -1.14 9.05
C TYR A 176 -12.99 -1.16 8.61
N ALA A 177 -12.76 -1.87 7.52
CA ALA A 177 -11.51 -1.93 6.79
C ALA A 177 -11.82 -2.01 5.30
N THR A 178 -10.82 -1.82 4.46
CA THR A 178 -11.02 -1.93 3.02
C THR A 178 -9.88 -2.63 2.33
N ILE A 179 -10.17 -3.22 1.19
CA ILE A 179 -9.21 -3.58 0.16
C ILE A 179 -9.30 -2.48 -0.90
N ALA A 180 -8.20 -1.84 -1.24
CA ALA A 180 -8.13 -0.89 -2.33
C ALA A 180 -7.68 -1.60 -3.61
N GLN A 181 -8.44 -1.46 -4.69
CA GLN A 181 -8.06 -1.91 -6.01
C GLN A 181 -7.68 -0.71 -6.87
N ILE A 182 -6.51 -0.75 -7.47
CA ILE A 182 -6.07 0.21 -8.46
C ILE A 182 -6.27 -0.45 -9.83
N GLN A 183 -7.10 0.15 -10.66
CA GLN A 183 -7.31 -0.27 -12.04
C GLN A 183 -6.68 0.74 -12.98
N ILE A 184 -5.97 0.24 -13.97
CA ILE A 184 -5.43 1.05 -15.06
C ILE A 184 -6.19 0.66 -16.33
N ASN A 185 -6.96 1.58 -16.85
CA ASN A 185 -7.78 1.37 -18.04
C ASN A 185 -6.91 1.31 -19.32
N SER A 186 -7.51 0.88 -20.42
CA SER A 186 -6.85 0.82 -21.73
C SER A 186 -6.39 2.18 -22.24
N ASP A 187 -7.09 3.27 -21.87
CA ASP A 187 -6.75 4.65 -22.18
C ASP A 187 -5.63 5.23 -21.27
N GLY A 188 -5.22 4.47 -20.25
CA GLY A 188 -4.21 4.87 -19.28
C GLY A 188 -4.78 5.59 -18.05
N ALA A 189 -6.09 5.77 -17.94
CA ALA A 189 -6.66 6.37 -16.74
C ALA A 189 -6.56 5.41 -15.56
N LEU A 190 -6.11 5.94 -14.39
CA LEU A 190 -6.06 5.20 -13.14
C LEU A 190 -7.38 5.42 -12.39
N LYS A 191 -8.00 4.34 -11.96
CA LYS A 191 -9.19 4.34 -11.11
C LYS A 191 -8.93 3.59 -9.83
N LEU A 192 -9.53 4.05 -8.75
CA LEU A 192 -9.42 3.43 -7.44
C LEU A 192 -10.80 3.00 -6.94
N ARG A 193 -10.89 1.74 -6.50
CA ARG A 193 -12.09 1.15 -5.93
C ARG A 193 -11.81 0.63 -4.53
N LEU A 194 -12.72 0.88 -3.60
CA LEU A 194 -12.70 0.33 -2.25
C LEU A 194 -13.69 -0.82 -2.12
N PHE A 195 -13.22 -1.97 -1.66
CA PHE A 195 -14.08 -3.08 -1.30
C PHE A 195 -14.43 -3.01 0.18
N PRO A 196 -15.73 -2.96 0.51
CA PRO A 196 -16.17 -2.83 1.89
C PRO A 196 -15.87 -4.10 2.69
N CYS A 197 -15.11 -3.94 3.78
CA CYS A 197 -14.72 -5.01 4.67
C CYS A 197 -15.09 -4.69 6.12
N GLU A 198 -15.34 -5.73 6.89
CA GLU A 198 -15.44 -5.68 8.34
C GLU A 198 -14.40 -6.61 8.96
N GLN A 199 -13.54 -6.06 9.78
CA GLN A 199 -12.67 -6.81 10.66
C GLN A 199 -13.39 -7.02 11.99
N LYS A 200 -13.52 -8.29 12.43
CA LYS A 200 -14.10 -8.65 13.71
C LYS A 200 -13.32 -9.77 14.35
N GLY A 201 -12.75 -9.51 15.53
CA GLY A 201 -11.81 -10.44 16.14
C GLY A 201 -10.60 -10.64 15.23
N LYS A 202 -10.24 -11.89 14.98
CA LYS A 202 -9.12 -12.27 14.09
C LYS A 202 -9.57 -12.65 12.67
N LYS A 203 -10.67 -12.06 12.19
CA LYS A 203 -11.26 -12.39 10.88
C LYS A 203 -11.64 -11.13 10.15
N THR A 204 -11.49 -11.13 8.84
CA THR A 204 -12.00 -10.10 7.95
C THR A 204 -12.98 -10.74 6.96
N ARG A 205 -14.08 -10.06 6.72
CA ARG A 205 -15.06 -10.47 5.71
C ARG A 205 -15.39 -9.31 4.80
N LEU A 206 -15.69 -9.61 3.56
CA LEU A 206 -16.34 -8.66 2.67
C LEU A 206 -17.79 -8.43 3.14
N LEU A 207 -18.22 -7.19 3.12
CA LEU A 207 -19.62 -6.81 3.24
C LEU A 207 -20.29 -7.06 1.90
N LYS A 208 -21.46 -7.72 1.90
CA LYS A 208 -22.06 -8.21 0.66
C LYS A 208 -23.50 -7.79 0.46
N THR A 209 -24.21 -7.41 1.53
CA THR A 209 -25.57 -6.92 1.41
C THR A 209 -25.57 -5.45 1.01
N GLU A 210 -26.60 -5.03 0.30
CA GLU A 210 -26.77 -3.64 -0.14
C GLU A 210 -26.72 -2.66 1.05
N ASP A 211 -27.39 -2.99 2.16
CA ASP A 211 -27.40 -2.17 3.36
C ASP A 211 -26.02 -2.06 4.01
N GLU A 212 -25.27 -3.17 4.09
CA GLU A 212 -23.90 -3.13 4.62
C GLU A 212 -22.98 -2.29 3.75
N CYS A 213 -23.07 -2.44 2.42
CA CYS A 213 -22.27 -1.66 1.48
C CYS A 213 -22.61 -0.17 1.54
N LYS A 214 -23.90 0.18 1.55
CA LYS A 214 -24.35 1.57 1.71
C LYS A 214 -23.86 2.20 3.00
N ALA A 215 -23.97 1.48 4.13
CA ALA A 215 -23.48 1.98 5.41
C ALA A 215 -21.97 2.19 5.41
N PHE A 216 -21.21 1.29 4.77
CA PHE A 216 -19.77 1.43 4.63
C PHE A 216 -19.38 2.64 3.76
N TYR A 217 -19.98 2.80 2.57
CA TYR A 217 -19.65 3.91 1.68
C TYR A 217 -20.07 5.25 2.25
N GLN A 218 -21.21 5.31 2.94
CA GLN A 218 -21.61 6.51 3.68
C GLN A 218 -20.57 6.85 4.77
N TYR A 219 -20.09 5.86 5.51
CA TYR A 219 -19.05 6.06 6.52
C TYR A 219 -17.75 6.61 5.90
N VAL A 220 -17.30 6.08 4.76
CA VAL A 220 -16.11 6.60 4.07
C VAL A 220 -16.35 8.02 3.55
N ALA A 221 -17.53 8.29 2.98
CA ALA A 221 -17.90 9.64 2.51
C ALA A 221 -17.88 10.67 3.63
N ASP A 222 -18.41 10.33 4.82
CA ASP A 222 -18.43 11.20 6.01
C ASP A 222 -17.01 11.51 6.53
N LEU A 223 -16.05 10.66 6.23
CA LEU A 223 -14.64 10.86 6.58
C LEU A 223 -13.85 11.63 5.52
N SER A 224 -14.38 11.71 4.30
CA SER A 224 -13.70 12.27 3.13
C SER A 224 -14.11 13.72 2.91
N ASP A 225 -13.15 14.56 2.52
CA ASP A 225 -13.41 15.97 2.23
C ASP A 225 -13.46 16.17 0.71
N GLY A 226 -14.62 16.67 0.20
CA GLY A 226 -14.76 17.07 -1.21
C GLY A 226 -14.84 15.91 -2.22
N VAL A 227 -14.95 14.67 -1.78
CA VAL A 227 -15.05 13.48 -2.61
C VAL A 227 -16.46 12.90 -2.51
N GLN A 228 -17.09 12.65 -3.66
CA GLN A 228 -18.31 11.87 -3.73
C GLN A 228 -17.93 10.41 -4.04
N ILE A 229 -18.34 9.51 -3.14
CA ILE A 229 -18.18 8.07 -3.34
C ILE A 229 -19.53 7.55 -3.79
N ASN A 230 -19.59 6.93 -4.96
CA ASN A 230 -20.83 6.33 -5.45
C ASN A 230 -21.15 5.02 -4.70
N GLU A 231 -22.35 4.48 -4.94
CA GLU A 231 -22.85 3.26 -4.28
C GLU A 231 -21.97 2.02 -4.54
N ASP A 232 -21.08 2.08 -5.52
CA ASP A 232 -20.16 0.99 -5.90
C ASP A 232 -18.74 1.17 -5.31
N GLY A 233 -18.52 2.22 -4.53
CA GLY A 233 -17.22 2.52 -3.93
C GLY A 233 -16.19 3.09 -4.89
N VAL A 234 -16.64 3.61 -6.01
CA VAL A 234 -15.81 4.13 -7.09
C VAL A 234 -15.76 5.65 -7.03
N PHE A 235 -14.55 6.17 -7.22
CA PHE A 235 -14.26 7.60 -7.25
C PHE A 235 -14.42 8.23 -8.63
N ASP A 236 -14.87 7.49 -9.64
CA ASP A 236 -15.23 7.90 -10.98
C ASP A 236 -15.93 6.75 -11.71
N GLU A 237 -16.47 6.98 -12.91
CA GLU A 237 -17.13 5.92 -13.67
C GLU A 237 -16.28 4.65 -13.76
N TRP A 238 -16.64 3.67 -12.95
CA TRP A 238 -15.97 2.36 -12.92
C TRP A 238 -16.36 1.57 -14.17
N ASP A 239 -15.38 1.02 -14.87
CA ASP A 239 -15.63 0.10 -15.96
C ASP A 239 -16.27 -1.20 -15.42
N GLU A 240 -17.59 -1.37 -15.62
CA GLU A 240 -18.34 -2.55 -15.20
C GLU A 240 -17.80 -3.87 -15.79
N SER A 241 -17.00 -3.80 -16.85
CA SER A 241 -16.35 -4.98 -17.43
C SER A 241 -15.21 -5.52 -16.59
N ALA A 242 -14.65 -4.69 -15.70
CA ALA A 242 -13.64 -5.10 -14.72
C ALA A 242 -14.31 -5.84 -13.55
N LYS A 243 -14.72 -7.08 -13.77
CA LYS A 243 -15.20 -7.91 -12.68
C LYS A 243 -14.03 -8.22 -11.74
N PHE A 244 -14.23 -7.94 -10.44
CA PHE A 244 -13.37 -8.49 -9.40
C PHE A 244 -13.45 -10.01 -9.50
N THR A 245 -12.44 -10.62 -10.05
CA THR A 245 -12.16 -12.03 -9.86
C THR A 245 -11.27 -12.13 -8.64
N VAL A 246 -11.82 -12.68 -7.54
CA VAL A 246 -10.96 -13.22 -6.48
C VAL A 246 -9.92 -14.07 -7.22
N PRO A 247 -8.61 -13.81 -7.08
CA PRO A 247 -7.61 -14.61 -7.75
C PRO A 247 -7.95 -16.08 -7.51
N PRO A 248 -8.00 -16.95 -8.53
CA PRO A 248 -8.22 -18.36 -8.29
C PRO A 248 -7.16 -18.81 -7.30
N ALA A 249 -7.56 -19.49 -6.24
CA ALA A 249 -6.66 -20.02 -5.23
C ALA A 249 -5.42 -20.55 -5.95
N TYR A 250 -4.29 -19.96 -5.64
CA TYR A 250 -3.04 -20.09 -6.37
C TYR A 250 -2.77 -21.54 -6.71
N ARG A 251 -2.82 -21.91 -7.99
CA ARG A 251 -2.43 -23.23 -8.43
C ARG A 251 -0.93 -23.32 -8.25
N SER A 252 -0.51 -24.20 -7.34
CA SER A 252 0.88 -24.60 -7.12
C SER A 252 1.58 -24.86 -8.45
N GLY A 253 2.48 -23.98 -8.85
CA GLY A 253 3.19 -24.08 -10.13
C GLY A 253 4.30 -23.05 -10.32
N ARG A 254 4.59 -22.22 -9.31
CA ARG A 254 5.79 -21.38 -9.36
C ARG A 254 7.03 -22.27 -9.27
N GLN A 255 7.87 -22.23 -10.30
CA GLN A 255 9.24 -22.70 -10.18
C GLN A 255 10.00 -21.70 -9.29
N TYR A 256 10.26 -22.11 -8.05
CA TYR A 256 11.12 -21.37 -7.12
C TYR A 256 12.52 -21.30 -7.68
N GLY A 257 13.14 -20.13 -7.76
CA GLY A 257 14.58 -20.01 -8.00
C GLY A 257 15.03 -19.10 -9.13
N GLN A 258 14.21 -18.22 -9.66
CA GLN A 258 14.70 -17.17 -10.54
C GLN A 258 14.96 -15.89 -9.74
N HIS A 259 16.24 -15.47 -9.71
CA HIS A 259 16.62 -14.09 -9.38
C HIS A 259 15.81 -13.17 -10.29
N PHE A 260 15.11 -12.21 -9.71
CA PHE A 260 14.41 -11.18 -10.45
C PHE A 260 15.45 -10.22 -11.05
N ASP A 261 15.90 -10.50 -12.26
CA ASP A 261 16.42 -9.44 -13.12
C ASP A 261 15.23 -8.59 -13.56
N ASN A 262 15.39 -7.27 -13.46
CA ASN A 262 14.36 -6.25 -13.69
C ASN A 262 13.72 -6.25 -15.11
N ALA A 263 13.91 -7.27 -15.92
CA ALA A 263 13.51 -7.28 -17.32
C ALA A 263 12.25 -8.07 -17.68
N ASP A 264 11.81 -9.06 -16.87
CA ASP A 264 10.82 -10.05 -17.35
C ASP A 264 9.72 -10.46 -16.35
N LEU A 265 9.13 -9.53 -15.58
CA LEU A 265 7.98 -9.84 -14.74
C LEU A 265 6.67 -9.47 -15.44
N GLU A 266 6.06 -10.45 -16.13
CA GLU A 266 4.64 -10.40 -16.46
C GLU A 266 3.83 -10.63 -15.19
N LEU A 267 3.23 -9.59 -14.64
CA LEU A 267 2.31 -9.69 -13.54
C LEU A 267 0.87 -9.77 -14.03
N ARG A 268 0.18 -10.72 -13.47
CA ARG A 268 -1.27 -10.85 -13.56
C ARG A 268 -1.88 -9.97 -12.49
N ASN A 269 -2.78 -9.07 -12.84
CA ASN A 269 -3.63 -8.22 -11.99
C ASN A 269 -3.15 -8.09 -10.53
N ILE A 270 -2.48 -6.98 -10.22
CA ILE A 270 -1.99 -6.71 -8.87
C ILE A 270 -3.15 -6.21 -8.03
N ASP A 271 -3.61 -7.04 -7.11
CA ASP A 271 -4.44 -6.57 -6.01
C ASP A 271 -3.53 -6.02 -4.92
N VAL A 272 -3.61 -4.71 -4.69
CA VAL A 272 -2.89 -4.08 -3.57
C VAL A 272 -3.59 -4.46 -2.28
N VAL A 273 -3.13 -5.51 -1.63
CA VAL A 273 -3.61 -5.91 -0.30
C VAL A 273 -2.88 -5.07 0.75
N GLY A 274 -3.64 -4.19 1.41
CA GLY A 274 -3.09 -3.39 2.50
C GLY A 274 -2.67 -4.23 3.70
N ASN A 275 -1.47 -3.98 4.16
CA ASN A 275 -0.88 -4.31 5.46
C ASN A 275 -1.26 -5.62 6.16
N LEU A 276 -0.37 -6.57 6.08
CA LEU A 276 -0.17 -7.56 7.13
C LEU A 276 0.71 -6.93 8.22
N GLN A 277 0.13 -6.56 9.33
CA GLN A 277 0.84 -6.32 10.59
C GLN A 277 0.89 -7.60 11.40
#